data_59a8c7da2f11ded0c2363d2ed7d77d1a
#
_entry.id   59a8c7da2f11ded0c2363d2ed7d77d1a
#
_cell.length_a   1.000
_cell.length_b   1.000
_cell.length_c   1.000
_cell.angle_alpha   90.00
_cell.angle_beta   90.00
_cell.angle_gamma   90.00
#
_symmetry.space_group_name_H-M   'P 1'
#
loop_
_entity.id
_entity.type
_entity.pdbx_description
1 polymer ?
#
loop_
_entity_poly.entity_id
_entity_poly.type
_entity_poly.pdbx_seq_one_letter_code
_entity_poly.pdbx_strand_id
1 'polypeptide(L)'
;GVTITLLKESATPVGMTVSYDAVGAKDKITKLVTDYNNFVDTAKKLRSYDTSSRAAGPLIGDSGLRNLEAALRREITAVTPSAPAGMDSILALGFKFGNDGKLSVNETVLADKLATNLDKVTQIFSATDGVAARLKAIVDPQIASDGLLAVKTNTLNDRKRTIQASKEAAEARLAVIEKRYRAQFVALDRMLAEMQGTSSYVSKLSAQP
;
A
#
# COMPACT_ATOMS: atom_id res chain seq x y z
N GLY A 1 7.25 -0.59 37.59
CA GLY A 1 7.91 -0.99 38.83
C GLY A 1 8.35 -2.45 38.73
N VAL A 2 9.37 -2.81 39.52
CA VAL A 2 9.85 -4.19 39.64
C VAL A 2 9.26 -4.76 40.92
N THR A 3 8.57 -5.91 40.83
CA THR A 3 8.08 -6.65 41.98
C THR A 3 9.04 -7.81 42.25
N ILE A 4 9.55 -7.90 43.48
CA ILE A 4 10.47 -8.96 43.88
C ILE A 4 9.75 -9.87 44.86
N THR A 5 9.74 -11.17 44.58
CA THR A 5 9.23 -12.20 45.48
C THR A 5 10.41 -12.97 46.02
N LEU A 6 10.61 -12.91 47.33
CA LEU A 6 11.64 -13.68 48.05
C LEU A 6 11.11 -15.13 48.21
N LEU A 7 11.83 -16.09 47.63
CA LEU A 7 11.46 -17.51 47.65
C LEU A 7 12.23 -18.32 48.72
N LYS A 8 13.39 -17.81 49.18
CA LYS A 8 14.28 -18.49 50.10
C LYS A 8 15.16 -17.52 50.83
N GLU A 9 15.48 -17.82 52.06
CA GLU A 9 16.52 -17.11 52.85
C GLU A 9 17.92 -17.46 52.32
N SER A 10 18.82 -16.45 52.34
CA SER A 10 20.22 -16.62 51.99
C SER A 10 21.10 -16.06 53.11
N ALA A 11 22.08 -16.85 53.56
CA ALA A 11 23.05 -16.44 54.55
C ALA A 11 24.09 -15.43 54.00
N THR A 12 24.17 -15.29 52.66
CA THR A 12 25.04 -14.33 51.99
C THR A 12 24.20 -13.27 51.27
N PRO A 13 24.64 -11.98 51.27
CA PRO A 13 23.95 -10.94 50.51
C PRO A 13 23.87 -11.29 49.04
N VAL A 14 22.66 -11.24 48.49
CA VAL A 14 22.42 -11.41 47.06
C VAL A 14 22.28 -10.01 46.44
N GLY A 15 23.24 -9.66 45.59
CA GLY A 15 23.17 -8.42 44.81
C GLY A 15 22.22 -8.57 43.64
N MET A 16 21.30 -7.62 43.49
CA MET A 16 20.44 -7.49 42.32
C MET A 16 20.70 -6.17 41.63
N THR A 17 20.93 -6.21 40.32
CA THR A 17 21.06 -5.01 39.48
C THR A 17 19.82 -4.85 38.64
N VAL A 18 19.15 -3.71 38.75
CA VAL A 18 18.05 -3.33 37.87
C VAL A 18 18.62 -2.34 36.86
N SER A 19 18.58 -2.72 35.59
CA SER A 19 19.00 -1.86 34.50
C SER A 19 17.85 -1.70 33.50
N TYR A 20 17.85 -0.60 32.79
CA TYR A 20 16.91 -0.40 31.70
C TYR A 20 17.27 -1.29 30.51
N ASP A 21 16.26 -1.72 29.79
CA ASP A 21 16.42 -2.51 28.54
C ASP A 21 16.72 -1.58 27.35
N ALA A 22 17.97 -1.09 27.28
CA ALA A 22 18.43 -0.26 26.17
C ALA A 22 18.49 -1.04 24.85
N VAL A 23 18.71 -2.36 24.89
CA VAL A 23 18.76 -3.23 23.71
C VAL A 23 17.36 -3.35 23.10
N GLY A 24 16.37 -3.72 23.88
CA GLY A 24 14.99 -3.80 23.42
C GLY A 24 14.43 -2.46 22.96
N ALA A 25 14.86 -1.35 23.57
CA ALA A 25 14.52 -0.01 23.06
C ALA A 25 15.15 0.26 21.69
N LYS A 26 16.45 -0.06 21.49
CA LYS A 26 17.12 0.05 20.20
C LYS A 26 16.41 -0.78 19.11
N ASP A 27 16.06 -2.01 19.43
CA ASP A 27 15.41 -2.93 18.47
C ASP A 27 14.06 -2.38 18.01
N LYS A 28 13.24 -1.84 18.93
CA LYS A 28 11.95 -1.22 18.58
C LYS A 28 12.13 0.01 17.70
N ILE A 29 13.13 0.84 17.97
CA ILE A 29 13.47 2.02 17.19
C ILE A 29 13.95 1.60 15.78
N THR A 30 14.83 0.62 15.69
CA THR A 30 15.32 0.09 14.41
C THR A 30 14.18 -0.52 13.60
N LYS A 31 13.25 -1.21 14.26
CA LYS A 31 12.05 -1.73 13.61
C LYS A 31 11.18 -0.61 13.06
N LEU A 32 10.96 0.48 13.77
CA LEU A 32 10.23 1.64 13.27
C LEU A 32 10.87 2.20 11.99
N VAL A 33 12.21 2.34 11.97
CA VAL A 33 12.94 2.79 10.76
C VAL A 33 12.71 1.83 9.60
N THR A 34 12.82 0.54 9.84
CA THR A 34 12.63 -0.50 8.83
C THR A 34 11.19 -0.47 8.27
N ASP A 35 10.20 -0.44 9.14
CA ASP A 35 8.79 -0.43 8.75
C ASP A 35 8.43 0.84 7.96
N TYR A 36 8.93 2.01 8.39
CA TYR A 36 8.77 3.26 7.65
C TYR A 36 9.41 3.20 6.26
N ASN A 37 10.63 2.67 6.15
CA ASN A 37 11.33 2.55 4.88
C ASN A 37 10.63 1.56 3.93
N ASN A 38 10.10 0.46 4.44
CA ASN A 38 9.27 -0.49 3.68
C ASN A 38 7.99 0.18 3.14
N PHE A 39 7.37 1.03 3.95
CA PHE A 39 6.24 1.84 3.50
C PHE A 39 6.65 2.78 2.35
N VAL A 40 7.76 3.52 2.48
CA VAL A 40 8.28 4.42 1.44
C VAL A 40 8.57 3.67 0.15
N ASP A 41 9.24 2.50 0.22
CA ASP A 41 9.54 1.67 -0.95
C ASP A 41 8.27 1.17 -1.63
N THR A 42 7.30 0.72 -0.85
CA THR A 42 6.00 0.28 -1.36
C THR A 42 5.24 1.42 -2.02
N ALA A 43 5.17 2.57 -1.37
CA ALA A 43 4.53 3.77 -1.89
C ALA A 43 5.18 4.22 -3.22
N LYS A 44 6.51 4.20 -3.27
CA LYS A 44 7.29 4.51 -4.47
C LYS A 44 6.97 3.57 -5.62
N LYS A 45 6.96 2.25 -5.36
CA LYS A 45 6.62 1.22 -6.33
C LYS A 45 5.19 1.37 -6.87
N LEU A 46 4.23 1.67 -6.00
CA LEU A 46 2.83 1.83 -6.39
C LEU A 46 2.55 3.08 -7.24
N ARG A 47 3.38 4.11 -7.14
CA ARG A 47 3.24 5.36 -7.91
C ARG A 47 4.28 5.56 -9.00
N SER A 48 5.21 4.61 -9.19
CA SER A 48 6.23 4.70 -10.24
C SER A 48 5.62 4.45 -11.62
N TYR A 49 6.29 4.98 -12.64
CA TYR A 49 6.07 4.61 -14.03
C TYR A 49 7.24 3.74 -14.49
N ASP A 50 6.94 2.54 -14.94
CA ASP A 50 7.94 1.67 -15.54
C ASP A 50 8.06 1.99 -17.02
N THR A 51 9.19 2.58 -17.39
CA THR A 51 9.48 2.96 -18.79
C THR A 51 9.71 1.75 -19.70
N SER A 52 10.16 0.62 -19.14
CA SER A 52 10.45 -0.59 -19.90
C SER A 52 9.17 -1.31 -20.33
N SER A 53 8.25 -1.50 -19.40
CA SER A 53 6.94 -2.11 -19.67
C SER A 53 5.86 -1.10 -20.11
N ARG A 54 6.17 0.22 -20.08
CA ARG A 54 5.22 1.33 -20.27
C ARG A 54 4.01 1.25 -19.35
N ALA A 55 4.20 0.67 -18.17
CA ALA A 55 3.15 0.47 -17.19
C ALA A 55 3.19 1.53 -16.10
N ALA A 56 2.05 2.14 -15.83
CA ALA A 56 1.87 3.04 -14.71
C ALA A 56 1.56 2.22 -13.44
N GLY A 57 2.19 2.57 -12.33
CA GLY A 57 1.82 2.00 -11.04
C GLY A 57 0.36 2.31 -10.69
N PRO A 58 -0.32 1.43 -9.95
CA PRO A 58 -1.77 1.52 -9.71
C PRO A 58 -2.19 2.76 -8.92
N LEU A 59 -1.27 3.43 -8.23
CA LEU A 59 -1.52 4.66 -7.48
C LEU A 59 -0.77 5.87 -8.06
N ILE A 60 -0.40 5.84 -9.34
CA ILE A 60 0.21 7.01 -9.99
C ILE A 60 -0.77 8.19 -9.94
N GLY A 61 -0.30 9.34 -9.46
CA GLY A 61 -1.14 10.52 -9.30
C GLY A 61 -2.05 10.53 -8.05
N ASP A 62 -2.08 9.47 -7.25
CA ASP A 62 -2.91 9.42 -6.03
C ASP A 62 -2.44 10.46 -5.00
N SER A 63 -3.32 11.41 -4.68
CA SER A 63 -3.05 12.47 -3.71
C SER A 63 -3.10 11.98 -2.27
N GLY A 64 -3.92 10.97 -1.98
CA GLY A 64 -4.07 10.41 -0.63
C GLY A 64 -2.76 9.76 -0.16
N LEU A 65 -2.10 8.99 -1.02
CA LEU A 65 -0.81 8.39 -0.71
C LEU A 65 0.27 9.46 -0.49
N ARG A 66 0.33 10.51 -1.33
CA ARG A 66 1.29 11.62 -1.13
C ARG A 66 1.04 12.38 0.17
N ASN A 67 -0.23 12.63 0.50
CA ASN A 67 -0.58 13.33 1.74
C ASN A 67 -0.22 12.48 2.97
N LEU A 68 -0.42 11.16 2.91
CA LEU A 68 -0.03 10.25 3.98
C LEU A 68 1.49 10.25 4.18
N GLU A 69 2.28 10.13 3.11
CA GLU A 69 3.75 10.22 3.19
C GLU A 69 4.22 11.54 3.82
N ALA A 70 3.65 12.66 3.37
CA ALA A 70 3.98 13.98 3.90
C ALA A 70 3.59 14.12 5.37
N ALA A 71 2.42 13.62 5.76
CA ALA A 71 1.95 13.63 7.14
C ALA A 71 2.85 12.78 8.05
N LEU A 72 3.15 11.55 7.66
CA LEU A 72 4.06 10.67 8.43
C LEU A 72 5.43 11.32 8.62
N ARG A 73 6.01 11.86 7.54
CA ARG A 73 7.31 12.55 7.62
C ARG A 73 7.27 13.73 8.57
N ARG A 74 6.25 14.57 8.49
CA ARG A 74 6.06 15.73 9.37
C ARG A 74 5.99 15.32 10.82
N GLU A 75 5.16 14.33 11.17
CA GLU A 75 4.97 13.90 12.55
C GLU A 75 6.18 13.15 13.11
N ILE A 76 6.93 12.44 12.29
CA ILE A 76 8.20 11.81 12.69
C ILE A 76 9.21 12.88 13.09
N THR A 77 9.31 14.00 12.37
CA THR A 77 10.28 15.06 12.63
C THR A 77 9.81 16.12 13.62
N ALA A 78 8.53 16.12 13.95
CA ALA A 78 7.98 17.13 14.87
C ALA A 78 8.58 17.01 16.27
N VAL A 79 8.72 18.16 16.92
CA VAL A 79 9.14 18.28 18.31
C VAL A 79 8.08 17.62 19.21
N THR A 80 8.54 16.97 20.27
CA THR A 80 7.71 16.42 21.35
C THR A 80 7.74 17.41 22.52
N PRO A 81 6.71 18.23 22.71
CA PRO A 81 6.72 19.32 23.67
C PRO A 81 6.94 18.89 25.10
N SER A 82 6.54 17.66 25.47
CA SER A 82 6.73 17.08 26.79
C SER A 82 8.18 16.62 27.06
N ALA A 83 9.00 16.47 25.99
CA ALA A 83 10.39 16.05 26.13
C ALA A 83 11.30 17.23 26.43
N PRO A 84 12.44 17.00 27.13
CA PRO A 84 13.37 18.07 27.50
C PRO A 84 13.99 18.75 26.27
N ALA A 85 14.14 20.07 26.35
CA ALA A 85 14.77 20.87 25.30
C ALA A 85 16.14 20.33 24.88
N GLY A 86 16.39 20.26 23.57
CA GLY A 86 17.60 19.67 22.98
C GLY A 86 17.60 18.14 22.89
N MET A 87 16.58 17.46 23.45
CA MET A 87 16.26 16.05 23.26
C MET A 87 14.75 15.90 23.11
N ASP A 88 14.16 16.67 22.22
CA ASP A 88 12.73 16.82 22.04
C ASP A 88 12.25 16.32 20.67
N SER A 89 13.16 15.79 19.87
CA SER A 89 12.84 15.24 18.55
C SER A 89 13.75 14.05 18.21
N ILE A 90 13.34 13.24 17.25
CA ILE A 90 14.18 12.12 16.77
C ILE A 90 15.47 12.61 16.13
N LEU A 91 15.51 13.83 15.62
CA LEU A 91 16.71 14.41 15.01
C LEU A 91 17.86 14.52 16.04
N ALA A 92 17.53 14.82 17.29
CA ALA A 92 18.49 14.84 18.41
C ALA A 92 19.06 13.44 18.74
N LEU A 93 18.40 12.38 18.28
CA LEU A 93 18.85 11.00 18.45
C LEU A 93 19.67 10.50 17.24
N GLY A 94 20.02 11.39 16.31
CA GLY A 94 20.83 11.05 15.15
C GLY A 94 20.07 10.53 13.94
N PHE A 95 18.74 10.73 13.88
CA PHE A 95 17.94 10.39 12.72
C PHE A 95 18.09 11.44 11.60
N LYS A 96 18.01 10.97 10.37
CA LYS A 96 18.08 11.81 9.16
C LYS A 96 17.15 11.26 8.08
N PHE A 97 16.55 12.15 7.31
CA PHE A 97 15.87 11.79 6.07
C PHE A 97 16.81 11.91 4.87
N GLY A 98 16.88 10.86 4.07
CA GLY A 98 17.54 10.89 2.78
C GLY A 98 16.73 11.63 1.71
N ASN A 99 17.37 11.98 0.59
CA ASN A 99 16.70 12.57 -0.57
C ASN A 99 15.65 11.64 -1.20
N ASP A 100 15.79 10.35 -0.96
CA ASP A 100 14.86 9.31 -1.37
C ASP A 100 13.62 9.19 -0.46
N GLY A 101 13.55 9.99 0.59
CA GLY A 101 12.47 10.00 1.57
C GLY A 101 12.60 8.93 2.67
N LYS A 102 13.66 8.12 2.64
CA LYS A 102 13.90 7.10 3.66
C LYS A 102 14.48 7.71 4.94
N LEU A 103 14.19 7.05 6.06
CA LEU A 103 14.72 7.38 7.35
C LEU A 103 15.98 6.55 7.62
N SER A 104 17.02 7.20 8.11
CA SER A 104 18.24 6.55 8.59
C SER A 104 18.55 7.01 10.00
N VAL A 105 19.31 6.23 10.73
CA VAL A 105 19.75 6.58 12.07
C VAL A 105 21.26 6.34 12.22
N ASN A 106 21.94 7.26 12.86
CA ASN A 106 23.32 7.05 13.27
C ASN A 106 23.32 6.16 14.53
N GLU A 107 23.70 4.89 14.33
CA GLU A 107 23.65 3.89 15.40
C GLU A 107 24.55 4.23 16.60
N THR A 108 25.69 4.87 16.38
CA THR A 108 26.60 5.28 17.44
C THR A 108 25.97 6.36 18.32
N VAL A 109 25.36 7.37 17.69
CA VAL A 109 24.66 8.43 18.41
C VAL A 109 23.45 7.88 19.16
N LEU A 110 22.66 7.02 18.51
CA LEU A 110 21.50 6.40 19.15
C LEU A 110 21.92 5.55 20.35
N ALA A 111 22.95 4.71 20.22
CA ALA A 111 23.44 3.87 21.30
C ALA A 111 23.93 4.71 22.50
N ASP A 112 24.68 5.80 22.26
CA ASP A 112 25.11 6.73 23.30
C ASP A 112 23.89 7.35 24.01
N LYS A 113 22.89 7.84 23.28
CA LYS A 113 21.68 8.42 23.87
C LYS A 113 20.85 7.41 24.64
N LEU A 114 20.75 6.17 24.17
CA LEU A 114 20.09 5.09 24.93
C LEU A 114 20.83 4.72 26.19
N ALA A 115 22.16 4.73 26.18
CA ALA A 115 22.96 4.42 27.36
C ALA A 115 22.92 5.53 28.43
N THR A 116 22.90 6.80 28.02
CA THR A 116 23.04 7.95 28.89
C THR A 116 21.75 8.66 29.26
N ASN A 117 20.71 8.56 28.41
CA ASN A 117 19.48 9.34 28.52
C ASN A 117 18.22 8.55 28.13
N LEU A 118 18.14 7.27 28.52
CA LEU A 118 17.04 6.39 28.09
C LEU A 118 15.64 6.95 28.40
N ASP A 119 15.49 7.59 29.59
CA ASP A 119 14.22 8.20 30.02
C ASP A 119 13.75 9.27 29.01
N LYS A 120 14.70 10.14 28.59
CA LYS A 120 14.40 11.20 27.63
C LYS A 120 14.10 10.63 26.25
N VAL A 121 14.85 9.59 25.81
CA VAL A 121 14.56 8.87 24.57
C VAL A 121 13.15 8.25 24.63
N THR A 122 12.82 7.63 25.75
CA THR A 122 11.49 7.05 25.98
C THR A 122 10.40 8.11 25.89
N GLN A 123 10.59 9.30 26.43
CA GLN A 123 9.64 10.40 26.33
C GLN A 123 9.38 10.82 24.89
N ILE A 124 10.42 10.95 24.04
CA ILE A 124 10.26 11.30 22.62
C ILE A 124 9.32 10.33 21.91
N PHE A 125 9.39 9.04 22.22
CA PHE A 125 8.57 8.04 21.53
C PHE A 125 7.23 7.74 22.20
N SER A 126 7.20 7.64 23.54
CA SER A 126 6.08 7.05 24.29
C SER A 126 5.21 8.06 25.04
N ALA A 127 5.57 9.34 25.07
CA ALA A 127 4.72 10.38 25.65
C ALA A 127 3.38 10.47 24.90
N THR A 128 2.36 11.06 25.52
CA THR A 128 1.05 11.27 24.92
C THR A 128 1.09 12.12 23.65
N ASP A 129 2.09 13.01 23.55
CA ASP A 129 2.44 13.83 22.39
C ASP A 129 3.68 13.29 21.64
N GLY A 130 4.15 12.09 22.00
CA GLY A 130 5.33 11.44 21.43
C GLY A 130 5.09 10.92 20.00
N VAL A 131 6.18 10.55 19.36
CA VAL A 131 6.19 10.08 17.97
C VAL A 131 5.20 8.91 17.76
N ALA A 132 5.16 7.93 18.68
CA ALA A 132 4.28 6.78 18.54
C ALA A 132 2.80 7.17 18.59
N ALA A 133 2.41 8.06 19.50
CA ALA A 133 1.03 8.55 19.61
C ALA A 133 0.60 9.34 18.37
N ARG A 134 1.47 10.22 17.85
CA ARG A 134 1.21 11.01 16.64
C ARG A 134 1.11 10.14 15.40
N LEU A 135 2.00 9.16 15.23
CA LEU A 135 1.93 8.22 14.11
C LEU A 135 0.67 7.37 14.18
N LYS A 136 0.32 6.87 15.37
CA LYS A 136 -0.92 6.12 15.59
C LYS A 136 -2.16 6.92 15.18
N ALA A 137 -2.23 8.20 15.55
CA ALA A 137 -3.33 9.09 15.20
C ALA A 137 -3.49 9.30 13.68
N ILE A 138 -2.41 9.18 12.91
CA ILE A 138 -2.46 9.25 11.42
C ILE A 138 -2.80 7.89 10.82
N VAL A 139 -2.22 6.80 11.31
CA VAL A 139 -2.30 5.48 10.70
C VAL A 139 -3.65 4.81 10.99
N ASP A 140 -4.12 4.85 12.24
CA ASP A 140 -5.35 4.17 12.64
C ASP A 140 -6.57 4.54 11.77
N PRO A 141 -6.84 5.83 11.47
CA PRO A 141 -7.95 6.19 10.60
C PRO A 141 -7.81 5.69 9.15
N GLN A 142 -6.60 5.38 8.70
CA GLN A 142 -6.37 4.88 7.34
C GLN A 142 -6.69 3.39 7.23
N ILE A 143 -6.42 2.62 8.29
CA ILE A 143 -6.55 1.15 8.32
C ILE A 143 -7.84 0.66 8.99
N ALA A 144 -8.63 1.56 9.57
CA ALA A 144 -9.93 1.23 10.15
C ALA A 144 -10.84 0.56 9.11
N SER A 145 -11.79 -0.25 9.55
CA SER A 145 -12.73 -0.98 8.68
C SER A 145 -13.60 -0.06 7.81
N ASP A 146 -13.81 1.17 8.24
CA ASP A 146 -14.45 2.29 7.54
C ASP A 146 -13.44 3.36 7.08
N GLY A 147 -12.16 3.07 7.21
CA GLY A 147 -11.07 3.98 6.87
C GLY A 147 -10.88 4.17 5.35
N LEU A 148 -10.00 5.13 5.01
CA LEU A 148 -9.76 5.50 3.61
C LEU A 148 -9.35 4.31 2.73
N LEU A 149 -8.55 3.38 3.24
CA LEU A 149 -8.13 2.20 2.49
C LEU A 149 -9.30 1.25 2.21
N ALA A 150 -10.18 1.04 3.19
CA ALA A 150 -11.38 0.24 3.02
C ALA A 150 -12.32 0.85 1.99
N VAL A 151 -12.59 2.16 2.08
CA VAL A 151 -13.42 2.90 1.11
C VAL A 151 -12.84 2.82 -0.30
N LYS A 152 -11.52 3.04 -0.47
CA LYS A 152 -10.85 2.90 -1.77
C LYS A 152 -10.96 1.48 -2.33
N THR A 153 -10.73 0.47 -1.49
CA THR A 153 -10.82 -0.94 -1.89
C THR A 153 -12.23 -1.28 -2.37
N ASN A 154 -13.26 -0.85 -1.64
CA ASN A 154 -14.65 -1.06 -2.01
C ASN A 154 -14.98 -0.36 -3.34
N THR A 155 -14.58 0.91 -3.49
CA THR A 155 -14.78 1.66 -4.75
C THR A 155 -14.11 0.97 -5.95
N LEU A 156 -12.90 0.45 -5.79
CA LEU A 156 -12.20 -0.28 -6.85
C LEU A 156 -12.89 -1.61 -7.18
N ASN A 157 -13.39 -2.32 -6.19
CA ASN A 157 -14.15 -3.56 -6.39
C ASN A 157 -15.47 -3.29 -7.14
N ASP A 158 -16.17 -2.21 -6.79
CA ASP A 158 -17.41 -1.82 -7.48
C ASP A 158 -17.16 -1.42 -8.94
N ARG A 159 -16.08 -0.65 -9.20
CA ARG A 159 -15.65 -0.34 -10.57
C ARG A 159 -15.30 -1.61 -11.36
N LYS A 160 -14.59 -2.55 -10.74
CA LYS A 160 -14.27 -3.84 -11.37
C LYS A 160 -15.53 -4.61 -11.76
N ARG A 161 -16.54 -4.66 -10.86
CA ARG A 161 -17.84 -5.30 -11.17
C ARG A 161 -18.54 -4.61 -12.32
N THR A 162 -18.56 -3.28 -12.34
CA THR A 162 -19.18 -2.50 -13.44
C THR A 162 -18.49 -2.75 -14.77
N ILE A 163 -17.16 -2.76 -14.80
CA ILE A 163 -16.40 -3.07 -16.02
C ILE A 163 -16.67 -4.49 -16.49
N GLN A 164 -16.72 -5.45 -15.58
CA GLN A 164 -17.02 -6.85 -15.92
C GLN A 164 -18.42 -7.00 -16.51
N ALA A 165 -19.43 -6.39 -15.92
CA ALA A 165 -20.79 -6.38 -16.44
C ALA A 165 -20.88 -5.71 -17.83
N SER A 166 -20.16 -4.61 -18.03
CA SER A 166 -20.07 -3.92 -19.31
C SER A 166 -19.41 -4.79 -20.40
N LYS A 167 -18.37 -5.52 -20.03
CA LYS A 167 -17.70 -6.48 -20.91
C LYS A 167 -18.65 -7.60 -21.32
N GLU A 168 -19.34 -8.23 -20.37
CA GLU A 168 -20.31 -9.31 -20.65
C GLU A 168 -21.45 -8.83 -21.55
N ALA A 169 -21.97 -7.61 -21.32
CA ALA A 169 -22.97 -7.01 -22.18
C ALA A 169 -22.46 -6.75 -23.60
N ALA A 170 -21.19 -6.34 -23.76
CA ALA A 170 -20.57 -6.14 -25.07
C ALA A 170 -20.38 -7.48 -25.80
N GLU A 171 -19.92 -8.51 -25.10
CA GLU A 171 -19.76 -9.87 -25.65
C GLU A 171 -21.11 -10.46 -26.11
N ALA A 172 -22.15 -10.29 -25.30
CA ALA A 172 -23.52 -10.71 -25.69
C ALA A 172 -24.01 -9.98 -26.95
N ARG A 173 -23.76 -8.66 -27.06
CA ARG A 173 -24.10 -7.89 -28.27
C ARG A 173 -23.33 -8.39 -29.48
N LEU A 174 -22.04 -8.68 -29.35
CA LEU A 174 -21.22 -9.24 -30.42
C LEU A 174 -21.76 -10.58 -30.88
N ALA A 175 -22.14 -11.48 -29.98
CA ALA A 175 -22.73 -12.78 -30.33
C ALA A 175 -24.05 -12.62 -31.12
N VAL A 176 -24.91 -11.67 -30.77
CA VAL A 176 -26.15 -11.37 -31.52
C VAL A 176 -25.82 -10.83 -32.92
N ILE A 177 -24.85 -9.93 -33.02
CA ILE A 177 -24.40 -9.36 -34.30
C ILE A 177 -23.83 -10.47 -35.20
N GLU A 178 -22.96 -11.32 -34.67
CA GLU A 178 -22.38 -12.46 -35.38
C GLU A 178 -23.47 -13.39 -35.90
N LYS A 179 -24.43 -13.78 -35.03
CA LYS A 179 -25.56 -14.62 -35.42
C LYS A 179 -26.37 -13.99 -36.56
N ARG A 180 -26.64 -12.67 -36.50
CA ARG A 180 -27.36 -11.95 -37.54
C ARG A 180 -26.59 -11.96 -38.86
N TYR A 181 -25.30 -11.68 -38.85
CA TYR A 181 -24.51 -11.71 -40.08
C TYR A 181 -24.40 -13.12 -40.66
N ARG A 182 -24.20 -14.14 -39.84
CA ARG A 182 -24.21 -15.55 -40.32
C ARG A 182 -25.54 -15.89 -40.98
N ALA A 183 -26.67 -15.49 -40.40
CA ALA A 183 -27.97 -15.71 -40.99
C ALA A 183 -28.13 -14.97 -42.33
N GLN A 184 -27.62 -13.73 -42.45
CA GLN A 184 -27.64 -12.98 -43.72
C GLN A 184 -26.78 -13.64 -44.81
N PHE A 185 -25.57 -14.13 -44.43
CA PHE A 185 -24.73 -14.85 -45.39
C PHE A 185 -25.36 -16.15 -45.86
N VAL A 186 -25.96 -16.94 -44.98
CA VAL A 186 -26.67 -18.16 -45.34
C VAL A 186 -27.86 -17.86 -46.26
N ALA A 187 -28.62 -16.78 -46.02
CA ALA A 187 -29.72 -16.36 -46.87
C ALA A 187 -29.24 -15.92 -48.27
N LEU A 188 -28.11 -15.21 -48.33
CA LEU A 188 -27.48 -14.77 -49.58
C LEU A 188 -26.98 -15.98 -50.37
N ASP A 189 -26.29 -16.94 -49.78
CA ASP A 189 -25.82 -18.17 -50.41
C ASP A 189 -26.97 -18.97 -50.99
N ARG A 190 -28.08 -19.08 -50.25
CA ARG A 190 -29.30 -19.74 -50.73
C ARG A 190 -29.90 -19.03 -51.96
N MET A 191 -29.99 -17.69 -51.93
CA MET A 191 -30.49 -16.90 -53.05
C MET A 191 -29.57 -17.05 -54.26
N LEU A 192 -28.27 -17.06 -54.12
CA LEU A 192 -27.30 -17.30 -55.17
C LEU A 192 -27.46 -18.70 -55.78
N ALA A 193 -27.66 -19.73 -54.98
CA ALA A 193 -27.91 -21.10 -55.45
C ALA A 193 -29.22 -21.19 -56.22
N GLU A 194 -30.30 -20.54 -55.78
CA GLU A 194 -31.58 -20.47 -56.48
C GLU A 194 -31.44 -19.74 -57.84
N MET A 195 -30.72 -18.64 -57.93
CA MET A 195 -30.41 -17.89 -59.14
C MET A 195 -29.59 -18.72 -60.12
N GLN A 196 -28.58 -19.46 -59.67
CA GLN A 196 -27.78 -20.37 -60.46
C GLN A 196 -28.66 -21.53 -61.07
N GLY A 197 -29.55 -22.08 -60.24
CA GLY A 197 -30.53 -23.06 -60.65
C GLY A 197 -31.44 -22.53 -61.71
N THR A 198 -32.01 -21.34 -61.60
CA THR A 198 -32.86 -20.67 -62.60
C THR A 198 -32.09 -20.34 -63.86
N SER A 199 -30.86 -19.85 -63.75
CA SER A 199 -29.99 -19.56 -64.90
C SER A 199 -29.69 -20.84 -65.74
N SER A 200 -29.40 -21.94 -65.08
CA SER A 200 -29.16 -23.24 -65.73
C SER A 200 -30.40 -23.80 -66.39
N TYR A 201 -31.58 -23.58 -65.83
CA TYR A 201 -32.85 -23.94 -66.40
C TYR A 201 -33.17 -23.15 -67.72
N VAL A 202 -32.98 -21.80 -67.61
CA VAL A 202 -33.15 -20.91 -68.81
C VAL A 202 -32.18 -21.29 -69.93
N SER A 203 -30.90 -21.58 -69.58
CA SER A 203 -29.90 -22.02 -70.56
C SER A 203 -30.28 -23.33 -71.25
N LYS A 204 -30.90 -24.28 -70.54
CA LYS A 204 -31.41 -25.53 -71.12
C LYS A 204 -32.62 -25.30 -72.04
N LEU A 205 -33.52 -24.37 -71.70
CA LEU A 205 -34.68 -24.01 -72.54
C LEU A 205 -34.24 -23.29 -73.80
N SER A 206 -33.24 -22.44 -73.79
CA SER A 206 -32.72 -21.74 -74.99
C SER A 206 -31.87 -22.63 -75.91
N ALA A 207 -31.44 -23.81 -75.41
CA ALA A 207 -30.70 -24.80 -76.25
C ALA A 207 -31.54 -25.88 -76.88
N GLN A 208 -32.89 -25.86 -76.76
CA GLN A 208 -33.81 -26.71 -77.52
C GLN A 208 -34.17 -26.03 -78.85
N PRO A 209 -33.93 -26.67 -79.95
CA PRO A 209 -34.19 -26.12 -81.29
C PRO A 209 -35.69 -25.93 -81.59
#